data_4b1389c30c69deed58ee89f97cac1196
#
_entry.id   4b1389c30c69deed58ee89f97cac1196
#
_cell.length_a   1.000
_cell.length_b   1.000
_cell.length_c   1.000
_cell.angle_alpha   90.00
_cell.angle_beta   90.00
_cell.angle_gamma   90.00
#
_symmetry.space_group_name_H-M   'P 1'
#
loop_
_entity.id
_entity.type
_entity.pdbx_description
1 polymer ?
#
loop_
_entity_poly.entity_id
_entity_poly.type
_entity_poly.pdbx_seq_one_letter_code
_entity_poly.pdbx_strand_id
1 'polypeptide(L)'
;MSASVSDAQAIPVKVAILGFGTVGSSVARILSDSKPHGVELTHIFNRSVARKKVDWVPAGVVWTEKIDDVLSSPVDVVLELAGGLDPAGEWVRRALEAGKSVVTANKKLIAEHGIALDKLARSNGCNLFYGAAVAGGVPVIPGLQQGLAGDQIQRIEGILNGTCNFILSKMEDGAEFAPVLKEAQSLGYAEADPTEDVGGFDARAKLVILSRIALRADLTTSEVPCKSITEIAAVDFAYAREMGCTIRQISRAELHGSQVLATVGPMLVPQASPLAWSHGTENMVLVGGTYGGDVVFSGHGAGGHPTAVAVVSDLLAIVHGSKTIDLPSKKIGVNGDFLLRHYIRFIVKDRPGIIAQIAGALAEQEINIHAILQKPGHTKANLPFVVIVEPCPSSALKRALEKIATLDCLLEPTLDLQILEPEAEA
;
A
#
# COMPACT_ATOMS: atom_id res chain seq x y z
N MET A 1 -1.45 -30.49 -46.42
CA MET A 1 -2.52 -30.98 -45.54
C MET A 1 -2.36 -30.27 -44.18
N SER A 2 -3.04 -29.13 -44.04
CA SER A 2 -3.09 -28.41 -42.78
C SER A 2 -4.22 -29.03 -41.95
N ALA A 3 -3.85 -29.72 -40.87
CA ALA A 3 -4.82 -30.18 -39.90
C ALA A 3 -5.44 -28.95 -39.21
N SER A 4 -6.70 -28.70 -39.46
CA SER A 4 -7.51 -27.77 -38.68
C SER A 4 -7.59 -28.31 -37.26
N VAL A 5 -6.94 -27.63 -36.30
CA VAL A 5 -7.20 -27.81 -34.88
C VAL A 5 -8.67 -27.41 -34.70
N SER A 6 -9.52 -28.39 -34.42
CA SER A 6 -10.92 -28.16 -34.09
C SER A 6 -10.93 -27.33 -32.80
N ASP A 7 -11.42 -26.06 -32.89
CA ASP A 7 -11.87 -25.28 -31.76
C ASP A 7 -13.01 -26.06 -31.05
N ALA A 8 -12.68 -26.98 -30.18
CA ALA A 8 -13.64 -27.47 -29.22
C ALA A 8 -13.99 -26.24 -28.36
N GLN A 9 -15.21 -25.70 -28.55
CA GLN A 9 -15.72 -24.60 -27.74
C GLN A 9 -15.61 -25.00 -26.28
N ALA A 10 -14.57 -24.51 -25.60
CA ALA A 10 -14.41 -24.70 -24.15
C ALA A 10 -15.64 -24.11 -23.46
N ILE A 11 -16.21 -24.86 -22.52
CA ILE A 11 -17.35 -24.40 -21.73
C ILE A 11 -16.92 -23.12 -21.00
N PRO A 12 -17.64 -22.00 -21.16
CA PRO A 12 -17.23 -20.74 -20.56
C PRO A 12 -17.27 -20.82 -19.03
N VAL A 13 -16.28 -20.23 -18.37
CA VAL A 13 -16.22 -20.05 -16.93
C VAL A 13 -17.32 -19.08 -16.50
N LYS A 14 -18.22 -19.54 -15.65
CA LYS A 14 -19.34 -18.73 -15.14
C LYS A 14 -18.91 -17.89 -13.95
N VAL A 15 -19.19 -16.59 -14.04
CA VAL A 15 -18.69 -15.59 -13.11
C VAL A 15 -19.84 -14.87 -12.40
N ALA A 16 -19.65 -14.61 -11.10
CA ALA A 16 -20.52 -13.73 -10.34
C ALA A 16 -19.74 -12.55 -9.75
N ILE A 17 -20.35 -11.37 -9.72
CA ILE A 17 -19.82 -10.17 -9.07
C ILE A 17 -20.56 -9.97 -7.75
N LEU A 18 -19.81 -9.87 -6.64
CA LEU A 18 -20.31 -9.46 -5.32
C LEU A 18 -19.96 -7.99 -5.06
N GLY A 19 -20.95 -7.12 -5.15
CA GLY A 19 -20.78 -5.67 -5.02
C GLY A 19 -20.75 -4.96 -6.37
N PHE A 20 -21.69 -4.03 -6.56
CA PHE A 20 -21.80 -3.21 -7.77
C PHE A 20 -21.58 -1.72 -7.44
N GLY A 21 -20.40 -1.47 -6.83
CA GLY A 21 -19.86 -0.13 -6.58
C GLY A 21 -19.00 0.34 -7.75
N THR A 22 -18.06 1.26 -7.50
CA THR A 22 -17.15 1.82 -8.52
C THR A 22 -16.36 0.73 -9.24
N VAL A 23 -15.75 -0.21 -8.52
CA VAL A 23 -14.96 -1.29 -9.13
C VAL A 23 -15.86 -2.32 -9.78
N GLY A 24 -16.91 -2.80 -9.09
CA GLY A 24 -17.80 -3.84 -9.61
C GLY A 24 -18.53 -3.42 -10.89
N SER A 25 -18.97 -2.16 -11.00
CA SER A 25 -19.55 -1.64 -12.24
C SER A 25 -18.52 -1.55 -13.37
N SER A 26 -17.28 -1.16 -13.04
CA SER A 26 -16.19 -1.12 -14.05
C SER A 26 -15.81 -2.53 -14.54
N VAL A 27 -15.78 -3.54 -13.65
CA VAL A 27 -15.56 -4.94 -14.02
C VAL A 27 -16.68 -5.43 -14.94
N ALA A 28 -17.95 -5.21 -14.56
CA ALA A 28 -19.08 -5.59 -15.40
C ALA A 28 -19.04 -4.89 -16.75
N ARG A 29 -18.59 -3.62 -16.81
CA ARG A 29 -18.43 -2.88 -18.08
C ARG A 29 -17.38 -3.54 -18.96
N ILE A 30 -16.18 -3.83 -18.43
CA ILE A 30 -15.11 -4.50 -19.18
C ILE A 30 -15.60 -5.85 -19.72
N LEU A 31 -16.25 -6.67 -18.88
CA LEU A 31 -16.77 -7.99 -19.32
C LEU A 31 -17.86 -7.87 -20.36
N SER A 32 -18.72 -6.84 -20.31
CA SER A 32 -19.79 -6.62 -21.28
C SER A 32 -19.28 -6.10 -22.63
N ASP A 33 -18.29 -5.19 -22.60
CA ASP A 33 -17.77 -4.51 -23.78
C ASP A 33 -16.73 -5.38 -24.51
N SER A 34 -15.76 -5.96 -23.79
CA SER A 34 -14.68 -6.75 -24.39
C SER A 34 -15.04 -8.21 -24.64
N LYS A 35 -16.04 -8.74 -23.91
CA LYS A 35 -16.52 -10.14 -24.01
C LYS A 35 -15.36 -11.13 -24.09
N PRO A 36 -14.49 -11.19 -23.08
CA PRO A 36 -13.30 -12.02 -23.14
C PRO A 36 -13.70 -13.49 -23.36
N HIS A 37 -12.96 -14.15 -24.26
CA HIS A 37 -13.23 -15.54 -24.60
C HIS A 37 -13.16 -16.46 -23.38
N GLY A 38 -14.11 -17.36 -23.24
CA GLY A 38 -14.17 -18.31 -22.15
C GLY A 38 -14.74 -17.74 -20.83
N VAL A 39 -15.34 -16.54 -20.83
CA VAL A 39 -15.96 -15.93 -19.64
C VAL A 39 -17.45 -15.66 -19.89
N GLU A 40 -18.29 -16.01 -18.92
CA GLU A 40 -19.72 -15.70 -18.91
C GLU A 40 -20.10 -15.05 -17.58
N LEU A 41 -20.48 -13.76 -17.60
CA LEU A 41 -21.06 -13.08 -16.45
C LEU A 41 -22.50 -13.53 -16.25
N THR A 42 -22.81 -14.25 -15.18
CA THR A 42 -24.13 -14.84 -14.92
C THR A 42 -24.89 -14.15 -13.79
N HIS A 43 -24.18 -13.66 -12.75
CA HIS A 43 -24.83 -13.10 -11.56
C HIS A 43 -24.16 -11.79 -11.13
N ILE A 44 -24.97 -10.87 -10.63
CA ILE A 44 -24.54 -9.67 -9.91
C ILE A 44 -25.32 -9.59 -8.61
N PHE A 45 -24.60 -9.71 -7.49
CA PHE A 45 -25.13 -9.47 -6.16
C PHE A 45 -24.88 -8.03 -5.74
N ASN A 46 -25.93 -7.36 -5.25
CA ASN A 46 -25.79 -6.07 -4.58
C ASN A 46 -26.93 -5.88 -3.57
N ARG A 47 -26.64 -5.31 -2.39
CA ARG A 47 -27.63 -5.05 -1.31
C ARG A 47 -28.76 -4.09 -1.70
N SER A 48 -28.68 -3.43 -2.84
CA SER A 48 -29.65 -2.45 -3.33
C SER A 48 -29.77 -2.55 -4.84
N VAL A 49 -30.25 -3.67 -5.37
CA VAL A 49 -30.37 -3.94 -6.80
C VAL A 49 -31.19 -2.87 -7.51
N ALA A 50 -32.33 -2.46 -6.93
CA ALA A 50 -33.21 -1.45 -7.52
C ALA A 50 -32.52 -0.12 -7.83
N ARG A 51 -31.47 0.26 -7.03
CA ARG A 51 -30.70 1.49 -7.22
C ARG A 51 -29.50 1.34 -8.15
N LYS A 52 -29.06 0.10 -8.38
CA LYS A 52 -27.78 -0.19 -9.05
C LYS A 52 -27.93 -0.86 -10.40
N LYS A 53 -29.07 -1.50 -10.69
CA LYS A 53 -29.34 -2.17 -11.95
C LYS A 53 -29.31 -1.16 -13.10
N VAL A 54 -28.61 -1.56 -14.16
CA VAL A 54 -28.38 -0.72 -15.36
C VAL A 54 -28.69 -1.51 -16.64
N ASP A 55 -29.09 -0.81 -17.70
CA ASP A 55 -29.59 -1.42 -18.94
C ASP A 55 -28.48 -1.98 -19.84
N TRP A 56 -27.23 -1.53 -19.65
CA TRP A 56 -26.10 -1.97 -20.46
C TRP A 56 -25.48 -3.31 -20.02
N VAL A 57 -25.86 -3.84 -18.86
CA VAL A 57 -25.52 -5.21 -18.47
C VAL A 57 -26.41 -6.19 -19.25
N PRO A 58 -25.84 -7.27 -19.83
CA PRO A 58 -26.62 -8.22 -20.63
C PRO A 58 -27.87 -8.74 -19.92
N ALA A 59 -28.98 -8.85 -20.64
CA ALA A 59 -30.29 -9.21 -20.07
C ALA A 59 -30.31 -10.61 -19.40
N GLY A 60 -29.39 -11.51 -19.78
CA GLY A 60 -29.26 -12.84 -19.19
C GLY A 60 -28.62 -12.85 -17.80
N VAL A 61 -28.06 -11.73 -17.34
CA VAL A 61 -27.42 -11.65 -16.02
C VAL A 61 -28.48 -11.53 -14.92
N VAL A 62 -28.40 -12.43 -13.95
CA VAL A 62 -29.30 -12.46 -12.79
C VAL A 62 -28.82 -11.43 -11.76
N TRP A 63 -29.70 -10.48 -11.41
CA TRP A 63 -29.46 -9.53 -10.32
C TRP A 63 -30.14 -10.03 -9.05
N THR A 64 -29.42 -10.08 -7.94
CA THR A 64 -29.94 -10.55 -6.66
C THR A 64 -29.45 -9.72 -5.48
N GLU A 65 -30.28 -9.69 -4.42
CA GLU A 65 -29.94 -9.15 -3.09
C GLU A 65 -29.64 -10.28 -2.07
N LYS A 66 -29.72 -11.54 -2.51
CA LYS A 66 -29.48 -12.72 -1.67
C LYS A 66 -28.17 -13.39 -2.09
N ILE A 67 -27.22 -13.44 -1.17
CA ILE A 67 -25.92 -14.08 -1.43
C ILE A 67 -26.05 -15.56 -1.76
N ASP A 68 -27.03 -16.24 -1.17
CA ASP A 68 -27.27 -17.67 -1.38
C ASP A 68 -27.66 -17.99 -2.85
N ASP A 69 -28.30 -17.06 -3.55
CA ASP A 69 -28.60 -17.25 -4.97
C ASP A 69 -27.32 -17.38 -5.81
N VAL A 70 -26.23 -16.70 -5.40
CA VAL A 70 -24.92 -16.81 -6.04
C VAL A 70 -24.20 -18.08 -5.58
N LEU A 71 -24.12 -18.30 -4.28
CA LEU A 71 -23.31 -19.40 -3.74
C LEU A 71 -23.87 -20.80 -4.06
N SER A 72 -25.19 -20.93 -4.21
CA SER A 72 -25.84 -22.19 -4.64
C SER A 72 -25.93 -22.36 -6.16
N SER A 73 -25.61 -21.34 -6.95
CA SER A 73 -25.64 -21.39 -8.42
C SER A 73 -24.41 -22.13 -8.98
N PRO A 74 -24.43 -22.56 -10.25
CA PRO A 74 -23.30 -23.20 -10.93
C PRO A 74 -22.24 -22.18 -11.39
N VAL A 75 -21.92 -21.21 -10.56
CA VAL A 75 -20.85 -20.22 -10.77
C VAL A 75 -19.50 -20.87 -10.42
N ASP A 76 -18.50 -20.66 -11.28
CA ASP A 76 -17.15 -21.20 -11.11
C ASP A 76 -16.24 -20.21 -10.35
N VAL A 77 -16.40 -18.90 -10.63
CA VAL A 77 -15.58 -17.83 -10.06
C VAL A 77 -16.44 -16.73 -9.46
N VAL A 78 -16.11 -16.32 -8.24
CA VAL A 78 -16.74 -15.22 -7.53
C VAL A 78 -15.76 -14.03 -7.47
N LEU A 79 -16.18 -12.86 -7.96
CA LEU A 79 -15.44 -11.60 -7.87
C LEU A 79 -15.95 -10.80 -6.67
N GLU A 80 -15.23 -10.83 -5.55
CA GLU A 80 -15.58 -10.09 -4.33
C GLU A 80 -15.07 -8.65 -4.41
N LEU A 81 -16.01 -7.70 -4.56
CA LEU A 81 -15.78 -6.27 -4.75
C LEU A 81 -16.65 -5.41 -3.82
N ALA A 82 -17.16 -6.01 -2.75
CA ALA A 82 -17.97 -5.34 -1.74
C ALA A 82 -17.13 -4.63 -0.68
N GLY A 83 -15.94 -5.17 -0.40
CA GLY A 83 -15.01 -4.63 0.58
C GLY A 83 -15.44 -4.85 2.05
N GLY A 84 -14.56 -4.47 2.99
CA GLY A 84 -14.74 -4.67 4.43
C GLY A 84 -14.40 -6.09 4.88
N LEU A 85 -14.45 -6.35 6.19
CA LEU A 85 -14.21 -7.70 6.74
C LEU A 85 -15.50 -8.52 6.74
N ASP A 86 -16.54 -7.96 7.34
CA ASP A 86 -17.85 -8.58 7.44
C ASP A 86 -18.89 -7.78 6.62
N PRO A 87 -19.77 -8.45 5.91
CA PRO A 87 -19.91 -9.90 5.73
C PRO A 87 -19.06 -10.49 4.58
N ALA A 88 -18.18 -9.68 3.94
CA ALA A 88 -17.44 -10.09 2.74
C ALA A 88 -16.52 -11.30 3.00
N GLY A 89 -15.86 -11.35 4.16
CA GLY A 89 -15.01 -12.45 4.55
C GLY A 89 -15.77 -13.78 4.66
N GLU A 90 -16.98 -13.75 5.23
CA GLU A 90 -17.85 -14.92 5.30
C GLU A 90 -18.27 -15.38 3.90
N TRP A 91 -18.60 -14.47 2.99
CA TRP A 91 -18.96 -14.82 1.62
C TRP A 91 -17.80 -15.47 0.86
N VAL A 92 -16.60 -14.93 1.00
CA VAL A 92 -15.38 -15.50 0.42
C VAL A 92 -15.11 -16.89 0.99
N ARG A 93 -15.18 -17.05 2.31
CA ARG A 93 -15.00 -18.36 2.95
C ARG A 93 -15.98 -19.40 2.39
N ARG A 94 -17.28 -19.08 2.35
CA ARG A 94 -18.32 -19.97 1.84
C ARG A 94 -18.15 -20.30 0.35
N ALA A 95 -17.72 -19.33 -0.46
CA ALA A 95 -17.42 -19.55 -1.88
C ALA A 95 -16.28 -20.57 -2.05
N LEU A 96 -15.19 -20.40 -1.30
CA LEU A 96 -14.05 -21.32 -1.32
C LEU A 96 -14.42 -22.71 -0.79
N GLU A 97 -15.23 -22.82 0.27
CA GLU A 97 -15.76 -24.10 0.79
C GLU A 97 -16.64 -24.84 -0.22
N ALA A 98 -17.35 -24.08 -1.07
CA ALA A 98 -18.15 -24.63 -2.17
C ALA A 98 -17.31 -24.98 -3.42
N GLY A 99 -15.98 -24.89 -3.36
CA GLY A 99 -15.07 -25.18 -4.47
C GLY A 99 -15.07 -24.10 -5.55
N LYS A 100 -15.61 -22.91 -5.29
CA LYS A 100 -15.61 -21.78 -6.23
C LYS A 100 -14.32 -20.98 -6.07
N SER A 101 -13.64 -20.68 -7.17
CA SER A 101 -12.50 -19.77 -7.16
C SER A 101 -12.94 -18.34 -6.81
N VAL A 102 -12.07 -17.59 -6.16
CA VAL A 102 -12.35 -16.20 -5.76
C VAL A 102 -11.28 -15.25 -6.30
N VAL A 103 -11.72 -14.11 -6.82
CA VAL A 103 -10.89 -12.96 -7.09
C VAL A 103 -11.37 -11.82 -6.20
N THR A 104 -10.48 -11.15 -5.47
CA THR A 104 -10.88 -10.06 -4.56
C THR A 104 -9.95 -8.85 -4.66
N ALA A 105 -10.52 -7.64 -4.52
CA ALA A 105 -9.79 -6.39 -4.33
C ALA A 105 -9.70 -5.96 -2.85
N ASN A 106 -10.14 -6.82 -1.92
CA ASN A 106 -10.34 -6.50 -0.52
C ASN A 106 -9.04 -6.65 0.29
N LYS A 107 -8.24 -5.60 0.31
CA LYS A 107 -6.96 -5.57 1.01
C LYS A 107 -7.06 -5.89 2.51
N LYS A 108 -8.12 -5.39 3.19
CA LYS A 108 -8.31 -5.64 4.64
C LYS A 108 -8.50 -7.14 4.90
N LEU A 109 -9.34 -7.78 4.10
CA LEU A 109 -9.58 -9.23 4.21
C LEU A 109 -8.30 -10.04 3.96
N ILE A 110 -7.55 -9.69 2.93
CA ILE A 110 -6.32 -10.42 2.57
C ILE A 110 -5.19 -10.15 3.58
N ALA A 111 -5.06 -8.93 4.09
CA ALA A 111 -4.06 -8.63 5.12
C ALA A 111 -4.31 -9.45 6.40
N GLU A 112 -5.56 -9.58 6.85
CA GLU A 112 -5.90 -10.24 8.10
C GLU A 112 -6.08 -11.76 7.95
N HIS A 113 -6.73 -12.22 6.89
CA HIS A 113 -7.16 -13.62 6.75
C HIS A 113 -6.58 -14.31 5.51
N GLY A 114 -5.74 -13.64 4.71
CA GLY A 114 -5.26 -14.16 3.41
C GLY A 114 -4.62 -15.53 3.51
N ILE A 115 -3.77 -15.82 4.51
CA ILE A 115 -3.13 -17.13 4.69
C ILE A 115 -4.16 -18.24 4.93
N ALA A 116 -5.14 -17.98 5.78
CA ALA A 116 -6.19 -18.97 6.07
C ALA A 116 -7.07 -19.21 4.83
N LEU A 117 -7.40 -18.16 4.10
CA LEU A 117 -8.19 -18.23 2.87
C LEU A 117 -7.43 -18.92 1.73
N ASP A 118 -6.13 -18.65 1.55
CA ASP A 118 -5.27 -19.36 0.59
C ASP A 118 -5.21 -20.87 0.90
N LYS A 119 -5.04 -21.22 2.18
CA LYS A 119 -5.05 -22.62 2.60
C LYS A 119 -6.42 -23.28 2.34
N LEU A 120 -7.50 -22.56 2.61
CA LEU A 120 -8.87 -23.04 2.36
C LEU A 120 -9.11 -23.27 0.85
N ALA A 121 -8.70 -22.31 0.00
CA ALA A 121 -8.82 -22.44 -1.45
C ALA A 121 -8.09 -23.70 -1.96
N ARG A 122 -6.83 -23.89 -1.57
CA ARG A 122 -6.05 -25.07 -1.95
C ARG A 122 -6.68 -26.38 -1.48
N SER A 123 -7.18 -26.44 -0.25
CA SER A 123 -7.80 -27.66 0.29
C SER A 123 -9.09 -28.04 -0.44
N ASN A 124 -9.76 -27.08 -1.07
CA ASN A 124 -10.97 -27.32 -1.88
C ASN A 124 -10.70 -27.33 -3.40
N GLY A 125 -9.44 -27.34 -3.82
CA GLY A 125 -9.06 -27.42 -5.23
C GLY A 125 -9.40 -26.20 -6.08
N CYS A 126 -9.67 -25.06 -5.45
CA CYS A 126 -9.97 -23.78 -6.11
C CYS A 126 -8.86 -22.75 -5.88
N ASN A 127 -9.01 -21.56 -6.45
CA ASN A 127 -8.00 -20.52 -6.44
C ASN A 127 -8.50 -19.29 -5.67
N LEU A 128 -7.57 -18.56 -5.03
CA LEU A 128 -7.77 -17.22 -4.50
C LEU A 128 -6.78 -16.26 -5.14
N PHE A 129 -7.25 -15.30 -5.94
CA PHE A 129 -6.45 -14.27 -6.55
C PHE A 129 -6.82 -12.90 -5.97
N TYR A 130 -5.83 -12.05 -5.76
CA TYR A 130 -6.01 -10.74 -5.13
C TYR A 130 -5.05 -9.66 -5.65
N GLY A 131 -4.70 -9.74 -6.94
CA GLY A 131 -3.83 -8.76 -7.61
C GLY A 131 -4.32 -7.32 -7.43
N ALA A 132 -5.63 -7.12 -7.44
CA ALA A 132 -6.24 -5.82 -7.25
C ALA A 132 -6.22 -5.29 -5.80
N ALA A 133 -5.84 -6.10 -4.80
CA ALA A 133 -5.80 -5.69 -3.40
C ALA A 133 -4.64 -4.73 -3.07
N VAL A 134 -3.59 -4.73 -3.89
CA VAL A 134 -2.43 -3.86 -3.70
C VAL A 134 -2.15 -3.06 -4.95
N ALA A 135 -2.01 -1.75 -4.80
CA ALA A 135 -1.67 -0.81 -5.88
C ALA A 135 -2.62 -0.85 -7.10
N GLY A 136 -3.87 -1.27 -6.91
CA GLY A 136 -4.95 -1.19 -7.89
C GLY A 136 -4.59 -1.76 -9.26
N GLY A 137 -4.39 -0.89 -10.26
CA GLY A 137 -4.04 -1.29 -11.62
C GLY A 137 -2.57 -1.61 -11.86
N VAL A 138 -1.69 -1.45 -10.86
CA VAL A 138 -0.26 -1.78 -10.97
C VAL A 138 -0.06 -3.29 -10.74
N PRO A 139 0.49 -4.05 -11.69
CA PRO A 139 0.56 -5.51 -11.62
C PRO A 139 1.71 -6.01 -10.72
N VAL A 140 1.83 -5.45 -9.50
CA VAL A 140 2.94 -5.77 -8.58
C VAL A 140 2.87 -7.22 -8.07
N ILE A 141 1.67 -7.71 -7.69
CA ILE A 141 1.51 -9.08 -7.19
C ILE A 141 1.85 -10.13 -8.26
N PRO A 142 1.25 -10.12 -9.46
CA PRO A 142 1.67 -11.05 -10.51
C PRO A 142 3.13 -10.84 -10.94
N GLY A 143 3.63 -9.61 -10.92
CA GLY A 143 5.04 -9.31 -11.17
C GLY A 143 5.98 -10.02 -10.19
N LEU A 144 5.67 -9.97 -8.89
CA LEU A 144 6.42 -10.67 -7.84
C LEU A 144 6.30 -12.19 -7.96
N GLN A 145 5.10 -12.70 -8.23
CA GLN A 145 4.83 -14.14 -8.23
C GLN A 145 5.36 -14.87 -9.45
N GLN A 146 5.41 -14.19 -10.60
CA GLN A 146 5.80 -14.78 -11.90
C GLN A 146 7.04 -14.12 -12.48
N GLY A 147 7.08 -12.80 -12.61
CA GLY A 147 8.16 -12.07 -13.25
C GLY A 147 9.47 -12.11 -12.47
N LEU A 148 9.38 -12.05 -11.16
CA LEU A 148 10.53 -12.06 -10.25
C LEU A 148 10.67 -13.37 -9.46
N ALA A 149 9.99 -14.44 -9.86
CA ALA A 149 10.00 -15.73 -9.16
C ALA A 149 11.40 -16.40 -9.13
N GLY A 150 12.28 -16.02 -10.03
CA GLY A 150 13.67 -16.50 -10.08
C GLY A 150 14.64 -15.78 -9.15
N ASP A 151 14.20 -14.68 -8.50
CA ASP A 151 15.05 -13.90 -7.62
C ASP A 151 14.73 -14.14 -6.14
N GLN A 152 15.64 -13.71 -5.28
CA GLN A 152 15.46 -13.66 -3.82
C GLN A 152 15.23 -12.21 -3.42
N ILE A 153 13.96 -11.85 -3.23
CA ILE A 153 13.59 -10.48 -2.86
C ILE A 153 14.03 -10.22 -1.42
N GLN A 154 14.77 -9.13 -1.22
CA GLN A 154 15.30 -8.71 0.07
C GLN A 154 14.57 -7.48 0.61
N ARG A 155 14.07 -6.62 -0.29
CA ARG A 155 13.49 -5.32 0.06
C ARG A 155 12.27 -4.99 -0.78
N ILE A 156 11.30 -4.34 -0.15
CA ILE A 156 10.17 -3.67 -0.79
C ILE A 156 10.08 -2.27 -0.22
N GLU A 157 10.00 -1.29 -1.08
CA GLU A 157 9.74 0.11 -0.75
C GLU A 157 8.64 0.62 -1.67
N GLY A 158 7.66 1.34 -1.13
CA GLY A 158 6.57 1.77 -2.01
C GLY A 158 5.76 2.93 -1.50
N ILE A 159 5.24 3.69 -2.45
CA ILE A 159 4.19 4.69 -2.27
C ILE A 159 2.88 3.96 -2.58
N LEU A 160 2.23 3.46 -1.51
CA LEU A 160 1.06 2.58 -1.61
C LEU A 160 -0.28 3.28 -1.39
N ASN A 161 -0.25 4.58 -1.06
CA ASN A 161 -1.46 5.38 -0.86
C ASN A 161 -1.43 6.63 -1.74
N GLY A 162 -2.33 6.70 -2.74
CA GLY A 162 -2.41 7.81 -3.69
C GLY A 162 -2.89 9.12 -3.07
N THR A 163 -3.75 9.07 -2.04
CA THR A 163 -4.23 10.26 -1.33
C THR A 163 -3.08 10.98 -0.62
N CYS A 164 -2.27 10.24 0.13
CA CYS A 164 -1.09 10.79 0.79
C CYS A 164 -0.06 11.32 -0.23
N ASN A 165 0.15 10.59 -1.33
CA ASN A 165 1.07 11.04 -2.37
C ASN A 165 0.59 12.33 -3.02
N PHE A 166 -0.72 12.47 -3.29
CA PHE A 166 -1.32 13.72 -3.79
C PHE A 166 -1.10 14.88 -2.82
N ILE A 167 -1.38 14.68 -1.53
CA ILE A 167 -1.23 15.70 -0.50
C ILE A 167 0.24 16.16 -0.42
N LEU A 168 1.17 15.22 -0.28
CA LEU A 168 2.59 15.52 -0.15
C LEU A 168 3.19 16.16 -1.42
N SER A 169 2.72 15.77 -2.62
CA SER A 169 3.12 16.41 -3.89
C SER A 169 2.70 17.89 -3.94
N LYS A 170 1.49 18.21 -3.53
CA LYS A 170 1.00 19.59 -3.47
C LYS A 170 1.74 20.41 -2.39
N MET A 171 2.08 19.79 -1.27
CA MET A 171 2.87 20.45 -0.21
C MET A 171 4.30 20.70 -0.65
N GLU A 172 4.88 19.84 -1.48
CA GLU A 172 6.18 20.05 -2.11
C GLU A 172 6.21 21.31 -2.98
N ASP A 173 5.06 21.63 -3.63
CA ASP A 173 4.85 22.86 -4.40
C ASP A 173 4.54 24.09 -3.51
N GLY A 174 4.56 23.93 -2.19
CA GLY A 174 4.40 25.01 -1.21
C GLY A 174 2.99 25.18 -0.65
N ALA A 175 2.07 24.26 -0.92
CA ALA A 175 0.74 24.29 -0.31
C ALA A 175 0.77 23.79 1.13
N GLU A 176 -0.18 24.24 1.94
CA GLU A 176 -0.36 23.77 3.32
C GLU A 176 -1.25 22.51 3.39
N PHE A 177 -1.02 21.66 4.38
CA PHE A 177 -1.71 20.37 4.54
C PHE A 177 -3.25 20.51 4.56
N ALA A 178 -3.81 21.39 5.39
CA ALA A 178 -5.26 21.46 5.58
C ALA A 178 -6.04 21.91 4.33
N PRO A 179 -5.60 22.92 3.54
CA PRO A 179 -6.21 23.24 2.26
C PRO A 179 -6.14 22.09 1.25
N VAL A 180 -4.99 21.42 1.15
CA VAL A 180 -4.79 20.31 0.21
C VAL A 180 -5.64 19.10 0.58
N LEU A 181 -5.79 18.78 1.86
CA LEU A 181 -6.71 17.72 2.30
C LEU A 181 -8.15 18.00 1.86
N LYS A 182 -8.62 19.26 1.99
CA LYS A 182 -9.95 19.66 1.51
C LYS A 182 -10.06 19.54 -0.01
N GLU A 183 -9.02 19.89 -0.75
CA GLU A 183 -8.97 19.67 -2.20
C GLU A 183 -9.06 18.18 -2.54
N ALA A 184 -8.29 17.32 -1.87
CA ALA A 184 -8.36 15.87 -2.05
C ALA A 184 -9.76 15.30 -1.77
N GLN A 185 -10.44 15.79 -0.72
CA GLN A 185 -11.82 15.42 -0.42
C GLN A 185 -12.80 15.88 -1.51
N SER A 186 -12.66 17.10 -2.02
CA SER A 186 -13.52 17.63 -3.08
C SER A 186 -13.36 16.88 -4.41
N LEU A 187 -12.16 16.37 -4.69
CA LEU A 187 -11.84 15.56 -5.86
C LEU A 187 -12.22 14.07 -5.69
N GLY A 188 -12.65 13.67 -4.49
CA GLY A 188 -13.00 12.29 -4.17
C GLY A 188 -11.79 11.37 -3.97
N TYR A 189 -10.60 11.91 -3.75
CA TYR A 189 -9.40 11.14 -3.41
C TYR A 189 -9.35 10.77 -1.93
N ALA A 190 -9.92 11.59 -1.05
CA ALA A 190 -10.07 11.32 0.37
C ALA A 190 -11.54 11.29 0.78
N GLU A 191 -11.88 10.43 1.72
CA GLU A 191 -13.20 10.41 2.38
C GLU A 191 -13.30 11.54 3.42
N ALA A 192 -14.51 11.75 3.98
CA ALA A 192 -14.73 12.73 5.04
C ALA A 192 -13.88 12.45 6.29
N ASP A 193 -13.69 11.19 6.63
CA ASP A 193 -12.68 10.73 7.60
C ASP A 193 -11.48 10.16 6.85
N PRO A 194 -10.36 10.90 6.75
CA PRO A 194 -9.19 10.48 6.00
C PRO A 194 -8.20 9.64 6.84
N THR A 195 -8.55 9.25 8.05
CA THR A 195 -7.64 8.61 9.04
C THR A 195 -6.95 7.36 8.47
N GLU A 196 -7.67 6.53 7.72
CA GLU A 196 -7.10 5.33 7.09
C GLU A 196 -5.95 5.67 6.13
N ASP A 197 -6.06 6.80 5.42
CA ASP A 197 -5.04 7.27 4.47
C ASP A 197 -3.91 7.99 5.20
N VAL A 198 -4.22 9.12 5.86
CA VAL A 198 -3.19 10.00 6.44
C VAL A 198 -2.46 9.37 7.61
N GLY A 199 -3.09 8.44 8.34
CA GLY A 199 -2.49 7.63 9.40
C GLY A 199 -1.60 6.49 8.90
N GLY A 200 -1.63 6.18 7.60
CA GLY A 200 -0.82 5.13 6.99
C GLY A 200 -1.41 3.72 7.08
N PHE A 201 -2.64 3.56 7.58
CA PHE A 201 -3.25 2.24 7.83
C PHE A 201 -3.60 1.50 6.55
N ASP A 202 -4.07 2.21 5.51
CA ASP A 202 -4.28 1.66 4.16
C ASP A 202 -2.97 1.12 3.57
N ALA A 203 -1.91 1.92 3.62
CA ALA A 203 -0.60 1.55 3.10
C ALA A 203 0.02 0.37 3.89
N ARG A 204 -0.21 0.32 5.21
CA ARG A 204 0.22 -0.77 6.09
C ARG A 204 -0.40 -2.11 5.70
N ALA A 205 -1.71 -2.15 5.47
CA ALA A 205 -2.40 -3.37 5.05
C ALA A 205 -1.83 -3.91 3.73
N LYS A 206 -1.52 -3.02 2.78
CA LYS A 206 -0.88 -3.38 1.51
C LYS A 206 0.55 -3.88 1.70
N LEU A 207 1.33 -3.24 2.59
CA LEU A 207 2.70 -3.67 2.90
C LEU A 207 2.74 -5.08 3.50
N VAL A 208 1.82 -5.40 4.41
CA VAL A 208 1.69 -6.76 4.99
C VAL A 208 1.46 -7.80 3.90
N ILE A 209 0.59 -7.51 2.92
CA ILE A 209 0.34 -8.42 1.79
C ILE A 209 1.60 -8.60 0.95
N LEU A 210 2.29 -7.51 0.60
CA LEU A 210 3.52 -7.57 -0.19
C LEU A 210 4.64 -8.29 0.53
N SER A 211 4.82 -8.07 1.84
CA SER A 211 5.84 -8.73 2.66
C SER A 211 5.64 -10.25 2.67
N ARG A 212 4.40 -10.70 2.75
CA ARG A 212 4.06 -12.13 2.67
C ARG A 212 4.44 -12.74 1.31
N ILE A 213 4.15 -12.02 0.23
CA ILE A 213 4.39 -12.53 -1.13
C ILE A 213 5.89 -12.50 -1.47
N ALA A 214 6.56 -11.38 -1.26
CA ALA A 214 7.91 -11.15 -1.72
C ALA A 214 8.97 -11.65 -0.72
N LEU A 215 8.81 -11.33 0.57
CA LEU A 215 9.80 -11.66 1.61
C LEU A 215 9.49 -12.98 2.32
N ARG A 216 8.38 -13.65 1.98
CA ARG A 216 7.90 -14.85 2.70
C ARG A 216 7.70 -14.61 4.19
N ALA A 217 7.43 -13.37 4.58
CA ALA A 217 7.29 -12.93 5.94
C ALA A 217 5.81 -12.78 6.31
N ASP A 218 5.33 -13.56 7.27
CA ASP A 218 3.98 -13.43 7.79
C ASP A 218 3.95 -12.40 8.92
N LEU A 219 3.66 -11.16 8.54
CA LEU A 219 3.49 -10.03 9.43
C LEU A 219 2.00 -9.78 9.68
N THR A 220 1.67 -9.28 10.85
CA THR A 220 0.34 -8.73 11.15
C THR A 220 0.34 -7.21 11.03
N THR A 221 -0.83 -6.62 10.79
CA THR A 221 -0.96 -5.16 10.72
C THR A 221 -0.55 -4.48 12.03
N SER A 222 -0.75 -5.12 13.18
CA SER A 222 -0.37 -4.57 14.50
C SER A 222 1.13 -4.55 14.76
N GLU A 223 1.92 -5.37 14.07
CA GLU A 223 3.38 -5.43 14.20
C GLU A 223 4.09 -4.33 13.40
N VAL A 224 3.43 -3.75 12.40
CA VAL A 224 4.02 -2.72 11.54
C VAL A 224 3.68 -1.33 12.06
N PRO A 225 4.65 -0.55 12.56
CA PRO A 225 4.41 0.80 13.02
C PRO A 225 4.02 1.74 11.87
N CYS A 226 3.12 2.70 12.19
CA CYS A 226 2.72 3.76 11.26
C CYS A 226 2.99 5.13 11.86
N LYS A 227 3.45 6.06 11.03
CA LYS A 227 3.49 7.50 11.34
C LYS A 227 2.58 8.26 10.39
N SER A 228 1.79 9.19 10.94
CA SER A 228 0.92 10.04 10.13
C SER A 228 1.70 11.08 9.34
N ILE A 229 1.13 11.53 8.22
CA ILE A 229 1.67 12.67 7.44
C ILE A 229 1.19 14.02 7.94
N THR A 230 0.28 14.07 8.92
CA THR A 230 -0.39 15.31 9.36
C THR A 230 0.53 16.33 10.04
N GLU A 231 1.70 15.89 10.53
CA GLU A 231 2.69 16.76 11.19
C GLU A 231 3.69 17.39 10.22
N ILE A 232 3.65 17.00 8.94
CA ILE A 232 4.50 17.57 7.89
C ILE A 232 4.04 18.98 7.57
N ALA A 233 4.99 19.91 7.49
CA ALA A 233 4.76 21.30 7.14
C ALA A 233 5.54 21.70 5.89
N ALA A 234 5.15 22.81 5.24
CA ALA A 234 5.84 23.33 4.06
C ALA A 234 7.33 23.60 4.31
N VAL A 235 7.70 23.98 5.54
CA VAL A 235 9.10 24.20 5.93
C VAL A 235 9.96 22.94 5.81
N ASP A 236 9.37 21.73 6.01
CA ASP A 236 10.10 20.47 5.90
C ASP A 236 10.54 20.20 4.46
N PHE A 237 9.69 20.51 3.48
CA PHE A 237 10.06 20.41 2.07
C PHE A 237 11.17 21.40 1.68
N ALA A 238 11.19 22.57 2.31
CA ALA A 238 12.28 23.54 2.09
C ALA A 238 13.64 23.02 2.61
N TYR A 239 13.66 22.33 3.76
CA TYR A 239 14.87 21.66 4.27
C TYR A 239 15.20 20.39 3.48
N ALA A 240 14.20 19.56 3.14
CA ALA A 240 14.41 18.36 2.34
C ALA A 240 15.07 18.69 0.99
N ARG A 241 14.62 19.76 0.31
CA ARG A 241 15.19 20.22 -0.96
C ARG A 241 16.65 20.61 -0.83
N GLU A 242 17.05 21.27 0.27
CA GLU A 242 18.44 21.62 0.54
C GLU A 242 19.33 20.38 0.71
N MET A 243 18.74 19.30 1.19
CA MET A 243 19.41 18.00 1.34
C MET A 243 19.36 17.14 0.06
N GLY A 244 18.85 17.66 -1.07
CA GLY A 244 18.66 16.88 -2.29
C GLY A 244 17.59 15.79 -2.16
N CYS A 245 16.61 16.00 -1.27
CA CYS A 245 15.53 15.06 -0.98
C CYS A 245 14.15 15.68 -1.23
N THR A 246 13.14 14.84 -1.26
CA THR A 246 11.73 15.19 -1.09
C THR A 246 11.13 14.39 0.08
N ILE A 247 9.84 14.60 0.37
CA ILE A 247 9.13 13.83 1.40
C ILE A 247 8.00 13.04 0.74
N ARG A 248 7.97 11.72 0.99
CA ARG A 248 6.89 10.82 0.56
C ARG A 248 6.45 9.93 1.71
N GLN A 249 5.18 9.45 1.69
CA GLN A 249 4.77 8.38 2.59
C GLN A 249 5.30 7.06 2.03
N ILE A 250 6.28 6.48 2.69
CA ILE A 250 6.93 5.24 2.29
C ILE A 250 6.45 4.08 3.15
N SER A 251 6.07 3.01 2.47
CA SER A 251 5.87 1.68 3.05
C SER A 251 7.13 0.88 2.77
N ARG A 252 7.86 0.49 3.81
CA ARG A 252 9.13 -0.24 3.68
C ARG A 252 9.08 -1.56 4.43
N ALA A 253 9.57 -2.62 3.80
CA ALA A 253 9.85 -3.90 4.43
C ALA A 253 11.15 -4.48 3.87
N GLU A 254 12.04 -4.97 4.73
CA GLU A 254 13.37 -5.45 4.37
C GLU A 254 13.78 -6.62 5.27
N LEU A 255 14.45 -7.62 4.69
CA LEU A 255 14.97 -8.76 5.42
C LEU A 255 16.31 -8.42 6.06
N HIS A 256 16.41 -8.62 7.39
CA HIS A 256 17.65 -8.52 8.15
C HIS A 256 17.90 -9.83 8.89
N GLY A 257 18.62 -10.76 8.26
CA GLY A 257 18.86 -12.08 8.81
C GLY A 257 17.57 -12.86 9.05
N SER A 258 17.21 -13.08 10.32
CA SER A 258 15.98 -13.77 10.73
C SER A 258 14.83 -12.83 11.11
N GLN A 259 14.99 -11.54 10.89
CA GLN A 259 14.00 -10.51 11.23
C GLN A 259 13.61 -9.69 10.01
N VAL A 260 12.47 -9.02 10.06
CA VAL A 260 12.02 -8.06 9.06
C VAL A 260 11.98 -6.67 9.66
N LEU A 261 12.58 -5.74 8.97
CA LEU A 261 12.31 -4.32 9.12
C LEU A 261 10.98 -4.02 8.43
N ALA A 262 10.00 -3.46 9.10
CA ALA A 262 8.78 -2.99 8.46
C ALA A 262 8.27 -1.72 9.11
N THR A 263 7.92 -0.72 8.28
CA THR A 263 7.37 0.56 8.76
C THR A 263 6.57 1.25 7.64
N VAL A 264 5.65 2.11 8.03
CA VAL A 264 4.93 3.03 7.13
C VAL A 264 4.96 4.43 7.70
N GLY A 265 5.36 5.39 6.92
CA GLY A 265 5.33 6.80 7.35
C GLY A 265 6.00 7.74 6.38
N PRO A 266 5.95 9.05 6.65
CA PRO A 266 6.69 10.02 5.87
C PRO A 266 8.20 9.80 6.07
N MET A 267 8.93 9.83 4.96
CA MET A 267 10.39 9.73 4.93
C MET A 267 10.98 10.78 3.99
N LEU A 268 12.20 11.20 4.27
CA LEU A 268 13.00 11.92 3.29
C LEU A 268 13.47 10.92 2.23
N VAL A 269 13.18 11.22 0.98
CA VAL A 269 13.51 10.38 -0.19
C VAL A 269 14.51 11.15 -1.06
N PRO A 270 15.70 10.61 -1.30
CA PRO A 270 16.69 11.24 -2.19
C PRO A 270 16.12 11.43 -3.60
N GLN A 271 16.41 12.55 -4.25
CA GLN A 271 15.95 12.85 -5.60
C GLN A 271 16.45 11.84 -6.65
N ALA A 272 17.54 11.14 -6.36
CA ALA A 272 18.03 10.04 -7.21
C ALA A 272 17.18 8.79 -7.14
N SER A 273 16.37 8.62 -6.09
CA SER A 273 15.48 7.46 -5.96
C SER A 273 14.29 7.58 -6.90
N PRO A 274 13.90 6.51 -7.61
CA PRO A 274 12.67 6.49 -8.40
C PRO A 274 11.42 6.90 -7.61
N LEU A 275 11.37 6.59 -6.31
CA LEU A 275 10.24 6.94 -5.44
C LEU A 275 10.02 8.45 -5.31
N ALA A 276 11.08 9.26 -5.48
CA ALA A 276 10.96 10.71 -5.47
C ALA A 276 10.18 11.25 -6.69
N TRP A 277 10.15 10.52 -7.80
CA TRP A 277 9.51 10.93 -9.06
C TRP A 277 8.01 10.67 -9.10
N SER A 278 7.46 9.95 -8.13
CA SER A 278 6.02 9.71 -8.06
C SER A 278 5.28 10.98 -7.65
N HIS A 279 4.29 11.39 -8.43
CA HIS A 279 3.48 12.58 -8.18
C HIS A 279 1.97 12.29 -8.26
N GLY A 280 1.17 13.18 -7.68
CA GLY A 280 -0.28 13.09 -7.69
C GLY A 280 -0.77 11.81 -6.99
N THR A 281 -1.70 11.09 -7.61
CA THR A 281 -2.29 9.87 -7.03
C THR A 281 -1.59 8.57 -7.44
N GLU A 282 -0.43 8.66 -8.08
CA GLU A 282 0.30 7.48 -8.53
C GLU A 282 0.82 6.64 -7.36
N ASN A 283 0.78 5.32 -7.55
CA ASN A 283 1.47 4.37 -6.69
C ASN A 283 2.75 3.90 -7.38
N MET A 284 3.77 3.65 -6.58
CA MET A 284 5.04 3.13 -7.04
C MET A 284 5.57 2.10 -6.04
N VAL A 285 6.07 0.99 -6.53
CA VAL A 285 6.67 -0.07 -5.72
C VAL A 285 8.03 -0.40 -6.29
N LEU A 286 9.07 -0.23 -5.49
CA LEU A 286 10.42 -0.65 -5.77
C LEU A 286 10.67 -1.96 -5.03
N VAL A 287 11.19 -2.94 -5.74
CA VAL A 287 11.49 -4.28 -5.24
C VAL A 287 12.97 -4.56 -5.48
N GLY A 288 13.73 -4.74 -4.40
CA GLY A 288 15.15 -5.07 -4.46
C GLY A 288 15.37 -6.57 -4.33
N GLY A 289 16.01 -7.16 -5.34
CA GLY A 289 16.36 -8.56 -5.39
C GLY A 289 17.89 -8.79 -5.27
N THR A 290 18.27 -9.96 -4.81
CA THR A 290 19.69 -10.33 -4.64
C THR A 290 20.44 -10.42 -5.98
N TYR A 291 19.77 -10.84 -7.04
CA TYR A 291 20.41 -11.14 -8.32
C TYR A 291 20.01 -10.15 -9.42
N GLY A 292 18.76 -9.75 -9.47
CA GLY A 292 18.21 -8.88 -10.50
C GLY A 292 18.31 -7.39 -10.20
N GLY A 293 18.75 -7.02 -9.00
CA GLY A 293 18.77 -5.64 -8.55
C GLY A 293 17.38 -5.05 -8.34
N ASP A 294 17.24 -3.75 -8.55
CA ASP A 294 16.00 -3.02 -8.30
C ASP A 294 15.06 -3.07 -9.51
N VAL A 295 13.80 -3.44 -9.26
CA VAL A 295 12.70 -3.39 -10.23
C VAL A 295 11.61 -2.45 -9.70
N VAL A 296 11.11 -1.59 -10.58
CA VAL A 296 10.08 -0.60 -10.24
C VAL A 296 8.78 -0.90 -10.97
N PHE A 297 7.69 -0.95 -10.22
CA PHE A 297 6.31 -1.00 -10.72
C PHE A 297 5.64 0.34 -10.44
N SER A 298 5.04 0.97 -11.43
CA SER A 298 4.42 2.29 -11.29
C SER A 298 3.11 2.39 -12.08
N GLY A 299 2.19 3.20 -11.60
CA GLY A 299 0.92 3.48 -12.27
C GLY A 299 -0.20 3.92 -11.34
N HIS A 300 -1.44 3.87 -11.86
CA HIS A 300 -2.62 4.26 -11.09
C HIS A 300 -2.97 3.20 -10.03
N GLY A 301 -2.73 3.55 -8.76
CA GLY A 301 -2.95 2.66 -7.60
C GLY A 301 -4.39 2.54 -7.14
N ALA A 302 -5.31 3.37 -7.67
CA ALA A 302 -6.72 3.40 -7.32
C ALA A 302 -7.57 3.83 -8.52
N GLY A 303 -8.90 3.71 -8.37
CA GLY A 303 -9.87 4.07 -9.41
C GLY A 303 -10.63 2.87 -9.95
N GLY A 304 -11.85 3.11 -10.47
CA GLY A 304 -12.74 2.05 -10.93
C GLY A 304 -12.12 1.18 -12.02
N HIS A 305 -11.70 1.80 -13.12
CA HIS A 305 -11.14 1.08 -14.26
C HIS A 305 -9.76 0.45 -14.00
N PRO A 306 -8.77 1.15 -13.42
CA PRO A 306 -7.48 0.52 -13.12
C PRO A 306 -7.61 -0.73 -12.23
N THR A 307 -8.38 -0.64 -11.15
CA THR A 307 -8.64 -1.78 -10.26
C THR A 307 -9.41 -2.89 -10.97
N ALA A 308 -10.40 -2.54 -11.82
CA ALA A 308 -11.15 -3.52 -12.58
C ALA A 308 -10.29 -4.28 -13.60
N VAL A 309 -9.30 -3.64 -14.20
CA VAL A 309 -8.34 -4.32 -15.10
C VAL A 309 -7.58 -5.40 -14.33
N ALA A 310 -7.10 -5.13 -13.12
CA ALA A 310 -6.41 -6.14 -12.31
C ALA A 310 -7.34 -7.31 -11.94
N VAL A 311 -8.60 -7.03 -11.55
CA VAL A 311 -9.60 -8.07 -11.27
C VAL A 311 -9.87 -8.95 -12.49
N VAL A 312 -10.05 -8.33 -13.67
CA VAL A 312 -10.29 -9.08 -14.92
C VAL A 312 -9.04 -9.86 -15.34
N SER A 313 -7.84 -9.32 -15.11
CA SER A 313 -6.58 -10.04 -15.38
C SER A 313 -6.45 -11.28 -14.50
N ASP A 314 -6.78 -11.19 -13.21
CA ASP A 314 -6.81 -12.32 -12.27
C ASP A 314 -7.86 -13.36 -12.70
N LEU A 315 -9.05 -12.93 -13.14
CA LEU A 315 -10.07 -13.80 -13.68
C LEU A 315 -9.56 -14.55 -14.93
N LEU A 316 -8.95 -13.84 -15.87
CA LEU A 316 -8.39 -14.45 -17.09
C LEU A 316 -7.24 -15.41 -16.78
N ALA A 317 -6.43 -15.14 -15.75
CA ALA A 317 -5.42 -16.07 -15.28
C ALA A 317 -6.05 -17.41 -14.84
N ILE A 318 -7.19 -17.36 -14.11
CA ILE A 318 -7.95 -18.57 -13.74
C ILE A 318 -8.48 -19.30 -14.99
N VAL A 319 -9.08 -18.57 -15.92
CA VAL A 319 -9.61 -19.14 -17.19
C VAL A 319 -8.52 -19.84 -18.00
N HIS A 320 -7.30 -19.30 -17.99
CA HIS A 320 -6.15 -19.89 -18.67
C HIS A 320 -5.44 -20.99 -17.86
N GLY A 321 -6.04 -21.42 -16.72
CA GLY A 321 -5.53 -22.53 -15.92
C GLY A 321 -4.42 -22.17 -14.94
N SER A 322 -4.15 -20.88 -14.72
CA SER A 322 -3.22 -20.46 -13.67
C SER A 322 -3.72 -20.89 -12.29
N LYS A 323 -2.81 -21.31 -11.45
CA LYS A 323 -3.10 -21.69 -10.06
C LYS A 323 -2.44 -20.74 -9.10
N THR A 324 -3.05 -20.54 -7.94
CA THR A 324 -2.44 -19.83 -6.83
C THR A 324 -1.14 -20.53 -6.45
N ILE A 325 -0.03 -19.77 -6.40
CA ILE A 325 1.27 -20.31 -6.04
C ILE A 325 1.31 -20.50 -4.53
N ASP A 326 1.71 -21.69 -4.07
CA ASP A 326 1.96 -21.91 -2.64
C ASP A 326 3.22 -21.17 -2.23
N LEU A 327 3.04 -20.14 -1.45
CA LEU A 327 4.10 -19.32 -0.92
C LEU A 327 4.21 -19.59 0.59
N PRO A 328 5.00 -20.59 1.02
CA PRO A 328 5.15 -20.82 2.44
C PRO A 328 5.76 -19.59 3.10
N SER A 329 4.95 -18.89 3.87
CA SER A 329 5.42 -17.77 4.69
C SER A 329 5.79 -18.28 6.08
N LYS A 330 6.83 -17.68 6.66
CA LYS A 330 7.24 -17.95 8.03
C LYS A 330 6.83 -16.77 8.91
N LYS A 331 6.41 -17.06 10.12
CA LYS A 331 6.25 -16.03 11.11
C LYS A 331 7.65 -15.52 11.48
N ILE A 332 7.93 -14.28 11.09
CA ILE A 332 9.23 -13.63 11.29
C ILE A 332 9.00 -12.45 12.23
N GLY A 333 9.84 -12.28 13.24
CA GLY A 333 9.73 -11.13 14.14
C GLY A 333 10.01 -9.82 13.42
N VAL A 334 9.19 -8.81 13.69
CA VAL A 334 9.47 -7.44 13.25
C VAL A 334 10.48 -6.83 14.21
N ASN A 335 11.60 -6.33 13.69
CA ASN A 335 12.54 -5.56 14.46
C ASN A 335 12.25 -4.07 14.26
N GLY A 336 12.02 -3.34 15.33
CA GLY A 336 11.78 -1.90 15.31
C GLY A 336 13.03 -1.06 15.59
N ASP A 337 14.17 -1.69 15.88
CA ASP A 337 15.38 -1.01 16.34
C ASP A 337 16.46 -0.98 15.24
N PHE A 338 16.26 -0.13 14.26
CA PHE A 338 17.14 0.01 13.12
C PHE A 338 18.23 1.04 13.35
N LEU A 339 19.34 0.83 12.64
CA LEU A 339 20.37 1.85 12.42
C LEU A 339 19.98 2.67 11.18
N LEU A 340 19.31 3.81 11.40
CA LEU A 340 18.88 4.71 10.32
C LEU A 340 19.32 6.13 10.63
N ARG A 341 19.54 6.91 9.56
CA ARG A 341 19.67 8.36 9.66
C ARG A 341 18.30 8.98 9.89
N HIS A 342 18.27 10.05 10.70
CA HIS A 342 17.03 10.77 10.97
C HIS A 342 17.18 12.27 10.73
N TYR A 343 16.13 12.85 10.19
CA TYR A 343 15.84 14.27 10.11
C TYR A 343 14.96 14.63 11.31
N ILE A 344 15.37 15.59 12.12
CA ILE A 344 14.64 15.99 13.33
C ILE A 344 14.38 17.49 13.25
N ARG A 345 13.11 17.89 13.09
CA ARG A 345 12.70 19.30 13.12
C ARG A 345 12.35 19.73 14.53
N PHE A 346 12.88 20.88 14.91
CA PHE A 346 12.55 21.62 16.13
C PHE A 346 11.93 22.97 15.76
N ILE A 347 10.90 23.38 16.50
CA ILE A 347 10.36 24.73 16.47
C ILE A 347 10.48 25.29 17.87
N VAL A 348 11.30 26.36 18.03
CA VAL A 348 11.70 26.85 19.34
C VAL A 348 11.49 28.35 19.49
N LYS A 349 11.37 28.78 20.75
CA LYS A 349 11.64 30.17 21.13
C LYS A 349 13.14 30.32 21.34
N ASP A 350 13.78 31.05 20.41
CA ASP A 350 15.26 31.16 20.34
C ASP A 350 15.85 31.83 21.58
N ARG A 351 16.84 31.15 22.14
CA ARG A 351 17.67 31.64 23.22
C ARG A 351 19.04 30.95 23.21
N PRO A 352 20.10 31.59 23.82
CA PRO A 352 21.39 30.91 23.94
C PRO A 352 21.28 29.57 24.70
N GLY A 353 22.03 28.56 24.21
CA GLY A 353 22.17 27.26 24.87
C GLY A 353 21.21 26.17 24.40
N ILE A 354 20.23 26.44 23.51
CA ILE A 354 19.28 25.43 23.02
C ILE A 354 20.02 24.28 22.31
N ILE A 355 20.90 24.59 21.37
CA ILE A 355 21.68 23.60 20.64
C ILE A 355 22.52 22.74 21.60
N ALA A 356 23.13 23.36 22.62
CA ALA A 356 23.90 22.61 23.62
C ALA A 356 23.04 21.63 24.42
N GLN A 357 21.80 22.00 24.77
CA GLN A 357 20.88 21.12 25.50
C GLN A 357 20.42 19.93 24.60
N ILE A 358 20.07 20.20 23.34
CA ILE A 358 19.69 19.18 22.39
C ILE A 358 20.86 18.23 22.11
N ALA A 359 22.03 18.79 21.78
CA ALA A 359 23.24 18.00 21.54
C ALA A 359 23.63 17.14 22.76
N GLY A 360 23.50 17.70 24.00
CA GLY A 360 23.72 16.94 25.21
C GLY A 360 22.77 15.76 25.37
N ALA A 361 21.48 15.93 25.09
CA ALA A 361 20.51 14.85 25.17
C ALA A 361 20.76 13.75 24.12
N LEU A 362 21.20 14.11 22.90
CA LEU A 362 21.62 13.17 21.87
C LEU A 362 22.91 12.43 22.28
N ALA A 363 23.92 13.16 22.79
CA ALA A 363 25.18 12.58 23.21
C ALA A 363 25.03 11.57 24.36
N GLU A 364 24.10 11.79 25.30
CA GLU A 364 23.79 10.82 26.36
C GLU A 364 23.26 9.47 25.84
N GLN A 365 22.75 9.45 24.61
CA GLN A 365 22.29 8.24 23.93
C GLN A 365 23.29 7.77 22.87
N GLU A 366 24.54 8.29 22.90
CA GLU A 366 25.61 7.97 21.94
C GLU A 366 25.23 8.28 20.47
N ILE A 367 24.37 9.30 20.26
CA ILE A 367 23.91 9.71 18.92
C ILE A 367 24.79 10.88 18.44
N ASN A 368 25.45 10.67 17.31
CA ASN A 368 26.22 11.70 16.62
C ASN A 368 25.34 12.59 15.75
N ILE A 369 25.64 13.90 15.77
CA ILE A 369 25.00 14.88 14.88
C ILE A 369 25.81 14.92 13.58
N HIS A 370 25.15 14.68 12.45
CA HIS A 370 25.73 14.83 11.12
C HIS A 370 25.70 16.28 10.63
N ALA A 371 24.57 16.98 10.82
CA ALA A 371 24.40 18.37 10.42
C ALA A 371 23.34 19.09 11.24
N ILE A 372 23.45 20.41 11.29
CA ILE A 372 22.42 21.31 11.83
C ILE A 372 22.10 22.33 10.75
N LEU A 373 20.83 22.43 10.38
CA LEU A 373 20.34 23.32 9.34
C LEU A 373 19.40 24.36 9.95
N GLN A 374 19.67 25.62 9.75
CA GLN A 374 18.83 26.74 10.19
C GLN A 374 18.72 27.75 9.06
N LYS A 375 17.51 27.97 8.55
CA LYS A 375 17.26 28.93 7.48
C LYS A 375 17.09 30.36 8.02
N PRO A 376 17.58 31.38 7.31
CA PRO A 376 17.32 32.78 7.65
C PRO A 376 15.84 33.12 7.42
N GLY A 377 15.43 34.28 7.97
CA GLY A 377 14.08 34.83 7.74
C GLY A 377 13.03 34.45 8.79
N HIS A 378 13.37 33.62 9.76
CA HIS A 378 12.49 33.31 10.91
C HIS A 378 12.72 34.24 12.08
N THR A 379 11.66 34.46 12.90
CA THR A 379 11.74 35.26 14.10
C THR A 379 12.32 34.47 15.27
N LYS A 380 12.94 35.15 16.25
CA LYS A 380 13.37 34.49 17.50
C LYS A 380 12.22 33.91 18.33
N ALA A 381 11.01 34.40 18.11
CA ALA A 381 9.82 33.91 18.81
C ALA A 381 9.30 32.58 18.21
N ASN A 382 9.66 32.28 16.97
CA ASN A 382 9.25 31.05 16.27
C ASN A 382 10.37 30.68 15.27
N LEU A 383 11.33 29.90 15.74
CA LEU A 383 12.52 29.53 14.96
C LEU A 383 12.50 28.02 14.67
N PRO A 384 12.22 27.62 13.41
CA PRO A 384 12.44 26.26 12.96
C PRO A 384 13.93 26.03 12.67
N PHE A 385 14.46 24.89 13.11
CA PHE A 385 15.73 24.36 12.66
C PHE A 385 15.70 22.85 12.65
N VAL A 386 16.66 22.25 11.97
CA VAL A 386 16.73 20.80 11.75
C VAL A 386 18.06 20.26 12.23
N VAL A 387 18.02 19.13 12.91
CA VAL A 387 19.20 18.33 13.23
C VAL A 387 19.12 17.04 12.42
N ILE A 388 20.19 16.74 11.70
CA ILE A 388 20.39 15.45 11.03
C ILE A 388 21.34 14.65 11.91
N VAL A 389 20.95 13.44 12.26
CA VAL A 389 21.81 12.53 13.02
C VAL A 389 22.37 11.44 12.13
N GLU A 390 23.55 10.90 12.51
CA GLU A 390 24.12 9.71 11.89
C GLU A 390 23.24 8.48 12.18
N PRO A 391 23.42 7.34 11.48
CA PRO A 391 22.66 6.13 11.75
C PRO A 391 22.72 5.76 13.23
N CYS A 392 21.56 5.70 13.86
CA CYS A 392 21.43 5.35 15.28
C CYS A 392 20.23 4.41 15.50
N PRO A 393 20.23 3.62 16.58
CA PRO A 393 19.08 2.82 16.97
C PRO A 393 17.84 3.70 17.20
N SER A 394 16.70 3.33 16.61
CA SER A 394 15.45 4.07 16.77
C SER A 394 15.03 4.19 18.25
N SER A 395 15.33 3.17 19.07
CA SER A 395 15.09 3.20 20.51
C SER A 395 15.95 4.23 21.24
N ALA A 396 17.21 4.41 20.83
CA ALA A 396 18.10 5.43 21.40
C ALA A 396 17.60 6.84 21.04
N LEU A 397 17.24 7.06 19.76
CA LEU A 397 16.68 8.33 19.33
C LEU A 397 15.39 8.66 20.10
N LYS A 398 14.50 7.70 20.28
CA LYS A 398 13.25 7.90 21.03
C LYS A 398 13.54 8.38 22.46
N ARG A 399 14.48 7.77 23.19
CA ARG A 399 14.87 8.21 24.53
C ARG A 399 15.44 9.63 24.55
N ALA A 400 16.25 9.98 23.55
CA ALA A 400 16.78 11.35 23.43
C ALA A 400 15.64 12.36 23.20
N LEU A 401 14.68 12.05 22.30
CA LEU A 401 13.55 12.92 21.98
C LEU A 401 12.59 13.06 23.17
N GLU A 402 12.36 12.01 23.96
CA GLU A 402 11.58 12.07 25.21
C GLU A 402 12.21 13.07 26.22
N LYS A 403 13.53 13.07 26.33
CA LYS A 403 14.24 14.04 27.15
C LYS A 403 14.16 15.45 26.59
N ILE A 404 14.37 15.61 25.27
CA ILE A 404 14.28 16.90 24.58
C ILE A 404 12.87 17.49 24.72
N ALA A 405 11.82 16.68 24.66
CA ALA A 405 10.43 17.11 24.81
C ALA A 405 10.14 17.82 26.16
N THR A 406 11.00 17.67 27.17
CA THR A 406 10.86 18.36 28.44
C THR A 406 11.43 19.78 28.44
N LEU A 407 12.09 20.21 27.37
CA LEU A 407 12.68 21.54 27.24
C LEU A 407 11.62 22.63 27.08
N ASP A 408 11.68 23.65 27.89
CA ASP A 408 10.73 24.78 27.90
C ASP A 408 10.82 25.73 26.72
N CYS A 409 11.82 25.56 25.85
CA CYS A 409 12.00 26.33 24.65
C CYS A 409 11.21 25.78 23.44
N LEU A 410 10.72 24.54 23.49
CA LEU A 410 9.94 23.93 22.42
C LEU A 410 8.54 24.55 22.33
N LEU A 411 8.13 24.93 21.13
CA LEU A 411 6.80 25.48 20.85
C LEU A 411 5.84 24.40 20.34
N GLU A 412 6.38 23.35 19.73
CA GLU A 412 5.64 22.24 19.16
C GLU A 412 6.38 20.93 19.44
N PRO A 413 5.69 19.78 19.36
CA PRO A 413 6.35 18.48 19.36
C PRO A 413 7.41 18.38 18.26
N THR A 414 8.49 17.66 18.55
CA THR A 414 9.54 17.41 17.55
C THR A 414 9.05 16.49 16.46
N LEU A 415 9.30 16.84 15.20
CA LEU A 415 9.07 15.93 14.06
C LEU A 415 10.33 15.12 13.81
N ASP A 416 10.20 13.79 13.79
CA ASP A 416 11.25 12.85 13.43
C ASP A 416 10.87 12.09 12.17
N LEU A 417 11.71 12.19 11.11
CA LEU A 417 11.56 11.47 9.85
C LEU A 417 12.81 10.64 9.57
N GLN A 418 12.59 9.40 9.15
CA GLN A 418 13.68 8.58 8.62
C GLN A 418 14.13 9.10 7.27
N ILE A 419 15.41 8.94 6.97
CA ILE A 419 15.98 9.25 5.65
C ILE A 419 16.16 7.93 4.92
N LEU A 420 15.52 7.80 3.75
CA LEU A 420 15.70 6.67 2.87
C LEU A 420 17.11 6.76 2.27
N GLU A 421 17.94 5.78 2.56
CA GLU A 421 19.29 5.75 2.00
C GLU A 421 19.28 4.92 0.70
N PRO A 422 19.94 5.39 -0.37
CA PRO A 422 20.22 4.52 -1.49
C PRO A 422 21.12 3.38 -1.02
N GLU A 423 20.97 2.19 -1.60
CA GLU A 423 21.94 1.11 -1.33
C GLU A 423 23.34 1.63 -1.62
N ALA A 424 24.27 1.34 -0.70
CA ALA A 424 25.68 1.50 -1.03
C ALA A 424 25.97 0.60 -2.23
N GLU A 425 26.50 1.18 -3.31
CA GLU A 425 26.99 0.41 -4.45
C GLU A 425 27.95 -0.66 -3.91
N ALA A 426 27.59 -1.95 -4.11
CA ALA A 426 28.35 -3.11 -3.62
C ALA A 426 29.61 -3.32 -4.46
#